data_3e6331a417ac8fae1e9bf02f69c561b3
#
_entry.id   3e6331a417ac8fae1e9bf02f69c561b3
#
_cell.length_a   1.000
_cell.length_b   1.000
_cell.length_c   1.000
_cell.angle_alpha   90.00
_cell.angle_beta   90.00
_cell.angle_gamma   90.00
#
_symmetry.space_group_name_H-M   'P 1'
#
loop_
_entity.id
_entity.type
_entity.pdbx_description
1 polymer ?
#
loop_
_entity_poly.entity_id
_entity_poly.type
_entity_poly.pdbx_seq_one_letter_code
_entity_poly.pdbx_strand_id
1 'polypeptide(L)'
;MDTLKELFKIGAGPSSSHTIGPERATKRVKEKFPDADSYIVELWGSLAATGKGHYTDKIIIETFKPIPVEIMWMPEFVHELHPNGMKFIALDKYKKQIGEWIVFSVGGGTIKDYDELMDKSPKKEIYPLNSMNEIIKWCKDNKKHLWQYVEECEGPSIWQ
;
A
#
# COMPACT_ATOMS: atom_id res chain seq x y z
N MET A 1 -4.93 -7.64 -17.20
CA MET A 1 -3.83 -7.86 -16.21
C MET A 1 -3.28 -6.50 -15.80
N ASP A 2 -2.97 -6.28 -14.50
CA ASP A 2 -2.44 -5.02 -13.98
C ASP A 2 -1.01 -4.75 -14.46
N THR A 3 -0.52 -3.52 -14.29
CA THR A 3 0.84 -3.11 -14.70
C THR A 3 1.94 -3.82 -13.91
N LEU A 4 3.01 -4.22 -14.57
CA LEU A 4 4.21 -4.78 -13.92
C LEU A 4 4.99 -3.72 -13.12
N LYS A 5 4.81 -2.43 -13.39
CA LYS A 5 5.44 -1.33 -12.63
C LYS A 5 5.05 -1.34 -11.15
N GLU A 6 3.88 -1.91 -10.83
CA GLU A 6 3.41 -2.05 -9.46
C GLU A 6 3.89 -3.34 -8.77
N LEU A 7 4.53 -4.26 -9.52
CA LEU A 7 4.99 -5.54 -9.00
C LEU A 7 6.18 -5.39 -8.04
N PHE A 8 7.14 -4.55 -8.43
CA PHE A 8 8.35 -4.30 -7.64
C PHE A 8 8.24 -2.95 -6.96
N LYS A 9 8.42 -2.93 -5.63
CA LYS A 9 8.39 -1.73 -4.82
C LYS A 9 9.63 -1.65 -3.96
N ILE A 10 10.29 -0.50 -4.00
CA ILE A 10 11.43 -0.21 -3.14
C ILE A 10 10.91 0.28 -1.79
N GLY A 11 11.42 -0.28 -0.70
CA GLY A 11 11.05 0.10 0.65
C GLY A 11 11.77 -0.73 1.70
N ALA A 12 11.57 -0.39 2.96
CA ALA A 12 12.14 -1.13 4.07
C ALA A 12 11.56 -2.55 4.16
N GLY A 13 12.45 -3.55 4.42
CA GLY A 13 12.03 -4.91 4.79
C GLY A 13 11.69 -4.99 6.28
N PRO A 14 11.36 -6.20 6.77
CA PRO A 14 11.38 -7.49 6.07
C PRO A 14 10.08 -7.85 5.33
N SER A 15 9.00 -7.08 5.45
CA SER A 15 7.70 -7.44 4.90
C SER A 15 7.07 -6.30 4.12
N SER A 16 6.61 -6.54 2.89
CA SER A 16 5.94 -5.50 2.11
C SER A 16 4.61 -5.06 2.73
N SER A 17 3.81 -5.98 3.26
CA SER A 17 2.52 -5.63 3.89
C SER A 17 2.65 -5.03 5.29
N HIS A 18 3.72 -5.37 6.04
CA HIS A 18 3.91 -4.93 7.43
C HIS A 18 4.95 -3.81 7.59
N THR A 19 5.69 -3.48 6.55
CA THR A 19 6.64 -2.35 6.55
C THR A 19 6.35 -1.35 5.43
N ILE A 20 6.40 -1.74 4.15
CA ILE A 20 6.18 -0.81 3.04
C ILE A 20 4.74 -0.24 3.04
N GLY A 21 3.73 -1.09 3.31
CA GLY A 21 2.34 -0.65 3.42
C GLY A 21 2.15 0.42 4.52
N PRO A 22 2.52 0.14 5.78
CA PRO A 22 2.47 1.11 6.86
C PRO A 22 3.29 2.38 6.62
N GLU A 23 4.48 2.28 6.03
CA GLU A 23 5.29 3.44 5.64
C GLU A 23 4.54 4.36 4.67
N ARG A 24 3.97 3.78 3.60
CA ARG A 24 3.18 4.50 2.60
C ARG A 24 1.93 5.14 3.21
N ALA A 25 1.24 4.40 4.09
CA ALA A 25 0.08 4.91 4.80
C ALA A 25 0.44 6.11 5.68
N THR A 26 1.56 6.02 6.39
CA THR A 26 2.06 7.11 7.24
C THR A 26 2.44 8.34 6.42
N LYS A 27 3.09 8.19 5.28
CA LYS A 27 3.38 9.31 4.36
C LYS A 27 2.09 9.97 3.87
N ARG A 28 1.13 9.17 3.42
CA ARG A 28 -0.15 9.66 2.89
C ARG A 28 -1.02 10.37 3.95
N VAL A 29 -1.03 9.90 5.20
CA VAL A 29 -1.78 10.56 6.26
C VAL A 29 -1.18 11.91 6.68
N LYS A 30 0.16 12.05 6.66
CA LYS A 30 0.82 13.34 6.87
C LYS A 30 0.41 14.38 5.82
N GLU A 31 0.25 13.95 4.57
CA GLU A 31 -0.25 14.81 3.49
C GLU A 31 -1.74 15.16 3.64
N LYS A 32 -2.54 14.22 4.18
CA LYS A 32 -3.97 14.44 4.43
C LYS A 32 -4.23 15.43 5.58
N PHE A 33 -3.39 15.41 6.62
CA PHE A 33 -3.54 16.23 7.83
C PHE A 33 -2.24 16.97 8.15
N PRO A 34 -1.83 17.94 7.31
CA PRO A 34 -0.55 18.64 7.47
C PRO A 34 -0.46 19.47 8.74
N ASP A 35 -1.60 19.87 9.30
CA ASP A 35 -1.70 20.69 10.52
C ASP A 35 -1.76 19.86 11.82
N ALA A 36 -1.56 18.54 11.75
CA ALA A 36 -1.57 17.69 12.91
C ALA A 36 -0.27 17.81 13.72
N ASP A 37 -0.41 18.06 15.03
CA ASP A 37 0.71 18.14 15.98
C ASP A 37 1.13 16.79 16.54
N SER A 38 0.23 15.78 16.48
CA SER A 38 0.51 14.40 16.87
C SER A 38 -0.50 13.43 16.29
N TYR A 39 -0.17 12.14 16.34
CA TYR A 39 -1.05 11.08 15.86
C TYR A 39 -1.22 9.95 16.87
N ILE A 40 -2.38 9.27 16.81
CA ILE A 40 -2.58 7.94 17.36
C ILE A 40 -2.78 7.00 16.16
N VAL A 41 -2.11 5.86 16.17
CA VAL A 41 -2.23 4.84 15.12
C VAL A 41 -2.69 3.53 15.74
N GLU A 42 -3.89 3.12 15.39
CA GLU A 42 -4.39 1.79 15.74
C GLU A 42 -3.94 0.81 14.65
N LEU A 43 -3.30 -0.27 15.07
CA LEU A 43 -2.94 -1.40 14.21
C LEU A 43 -3.89 -2.56 14.52
N TRP A 44 -4.50 -3.14 13.49
CA TRP A 44 -5.54 -4.14 13.63
C TRP A 44 -5.10 -5.52 13.14
N GLY A 45 -5.71 -6.56 13.72
CA GLY A 45 -5.59 -7.95 13.29
C GLY A 45 -4.14 -8.39 13.08
N SER A 46 -3.80 -8.83 11.87
CA SER A 46 -2.46 -9.35 11.56
C SER A 46 -1.34 -8.30 11.70
N LEU A 47 -1.60 -7.03 11.37
CA LEU A 47 -0.63 -5.95 11.58
C LEU A 47 -0.29 -5.75 13.06
N ALA A 48 -1.25 -5.94 13.96
CA ALA A 48 -1.01 -5.88 15.39
C ALA A 48 -0.36 -7.16 15.90
N ALA A 49 -0.88 -8.32 15.53
CA ALA A 49 -0.43 -9.62 16.04
C ALA A 49 1.04 -9.93 15.73
N THR A 50 1.51 -9.54 14.55
CA THR A 50 2.87 -9.83 14.07
C THR A 50 3.75 -8.60 13.87
N GLY A 51 3.18 -7.41 14.04
CA GLY A 51 3.80 -6.14 13.66
C GLY A 51 5.12 -5.83 14.37
N LYS A 52 5.25 -6.19 15.66
CA LYS A 52 6.51 -6.02 16.40
C LYS A 52 7.65 -6.82 15.77
N GLY A 53 7.40 -8.06 15.34
CA GLY A 53 8.37 -8.91 14.66
C GLY A 53 8.76 -8.40 13.27
N HIS A 54 7.88 -7.64 12.64
CA HIS A 54 8.10 -7.06 11.31
C HIS A 54 8.47 -5.57 11.34
N TYR A 55 8.75 -5.01 12.52
CA TYR A 55 9.11 -3.60 12.70
C TYR A 55 8.05 -2.60 12.21
N THR A 56 6.77 -2.96 12.24
CA THR A 56 5.67 -2.10 11.80
C THR A 56 5.61 -0.79 12.60
N ASP A 57 5.75 -0.88 13.93
CA ASP A 57 5.83 0.29 14.80
C ASP A 57 7.05 1.16 14.51
N LYS A 58 8.20 0.54 14.34
CA LYS A 58 9.45 1.28 14.07
C LYS A 58 9.34 2.09 12.78
N ILE A 59 8.85 1.50 11.70
CA ILE A 59 8.73 2.20 10.42
C ILE A 59 7.72 3.35 10.49
N ILE A 60 6.60 3.17 11.21
CA ILE A 60 5.61 4.21 11.41
C ILE A 60 6.23 5.38 12.21
N ILE A 61 6.87 5.08 13.35
CA ILE A 61 7.50 6.09 14.21
C ILE A 61 8.59 6.87 13.44
N GLU A 62 9.47 6.15 12.72
CA GLU A 62 10.52 6.79 11.91
C GLU A 62 9.93 7.69 10.82
N THR A 63 8.86 7.25 10.16
CA THR A 63 8.22 8.01 9.08
C THR A 63 7.49 9.25 9.60
N PHE A 64 6.96 9.21 10.84
CA PHE A 64 6.33 10.38 11.46
C PHE A 64 7.32 11.42 11.95
N LYS A 65 8.55 11.06 12.26
CA LYS A 65 9.54 12.02 12.81
C LYS A 65 9.54 13.36 12.04
N PRO A 66 9.59 14.49 12.74
CA PRO A 66 9.66 14.68 14.21
C PRO A 66 8.30 14.69 14.90
N ILE A 67 7.19 14.39 14.24
CA ILE A 67 5.82 14.44 14.78
C ILE A 67 5.62 13.27 15.76
N PRO A 68 5.16 13.52 17.01
CA PRO A 68 4.88 12.47 17.98
C PRO A 68 3.75 11.54 17.52
N VAL A 69 3.93 10.24 17.76
CA VAL A 69 2.94 9.22 17.44
C VAL A 69 2.84 8.20 18.56
N GLU A 70 1.62 7.80 18.88
CA GLU A 70 1.29 6.69 19.79
C GLU A 70 0.75 5.51 18.98
N ILE A 71 1.25 4.29 19.26
CA ILE A 71 0.81 3.05 18.58
C ILE A 71 -0.10 2.26 19.51
N MET A 72 -1.33 2.01 19.08
CA MET A 72 -2.30 1.14 19.76
C MET A 72 -2.37 -0.20 19.05
N TRP A 73 -2.08 -1.29 19.78
CA TRP A 73 -2.10 -2.65 19.26
C TRP A 73 -3.45 -3.30 19.53
N MET A 74 -4.16 -3.66 18.48
CA MET A 74 -5.49 -4.28 18.55
C MET A 74 -5.54 -5.60 17.77
N PRO A 75 -4.83 -6.65 18.20
CA PRO A 75 -4.73 -7.92 17.47
C PRO A 75 -6.07 -8.65 17.36
N GLU A 76 -6.96 -8.47 18.33
CA GLU A 76 -8.29 -9.11 18.33
C GLU A 76 -9.29 -8.39 17.41
N PHE A 77 -9.01 -7.16 17.00
CA PHE A 77 -9.89 -6.42 16.11
C PHE A 77 -9.54 -6.72 14.66
N VAL A 78 -10.44 -7.40 13.96
CA VAL A 78 -10.32 -7.68 12.53
C VAL A 78 -11.47 -6.97 11.80
N HIS A 79 -11.10 -6.04 10.94
CA HIS A 79 -12.10 -5.31 10.14
C HIS A 79 -12.67 -6.23 9.05
N GLU A 80 -13.99 -6.14 8.79
CA GLU A 80 -14.69 -7.00 7.83
C GLU A 80 -14.14 -6.95 6.39
N LEU A 81 -13.57 -5.82 5.98
CA LEU A 81 -13.03 -5.63 4.63
C LEU A 81 -11.64 -6.25 4.47
N HIS A 82 -10.78 -6.18 5.49
CA HIS A 82 -9.42 -6.70 5.37
C HIS A 82 -8.74 -6.84 6.75
N PRO A 83 -7.97 -7.92 7.01
CA PRO A 83 -7.33 -8.16 8.31
C PRO A 83 -6.14 -7.23 8.61
N ASN A 84 -5.54 -6.61 7.60
CA ASN A 84 -4.38 -5.72 7.78
C ASN A 84 -4.83 -4.25 7.78
N GLY A 85 -5.64 -3.87 8.76
CA GLY A 85 -6.15 -2.50 8.88
C GLY A 85 -5.30 -1.62 9.77
N MET A 86 -5.33 -0.32 9.48
CA MET A 86 -4.74 0.75 10.27
C MET A 86 -5.73 1.90 10.34
N LYS A 87 -5.88 2.49 11.54
CA LYS A 87 -6.61 3.75 11.71
C LYS A 87 -5.65 4.81 12.23
N PHE A 88 -5.58 5.91 11.52
CA PHE A 88 -4.81 7.09 11.91
C PHE A 88 -5.75 8.15 12.46
N ILE A 89 -5.46 8.66 13.63
CA ILE A 89 -6.19 9.74 14.30
C ILE A 89 -5.25 10.92 14.42
N ALA A 90 -5.57 12.01 13.72
CA ALA A 90 -4.79 13.24 13.73
C ALA A 90 -5.27 14.16 14.87
N LEU A 91 -4.34 14.69 15.65
CA LEU A 91 -4.60 15.51 16.82
C LEU A 91 -3.91 16.87 16.72
N ASP A 92 -4.59 17.91 17.17
CA ASP A 92 -4.01 19.24 17.33
C ASP A 92 -3.12 19.35 18.59
N LYS A 93 -2.53 20.54 18.83
CA LYS A 93 -1.70 20.84 19.99
C LYS A 93 -2.41 20.67 21.36
N TYR A 94 -3.74 20.68 21.36
CA TYR A 94 -4.55 20.46 22.55
C TYR A 94 -5.02 19.01 22.70
N LYS A 95 -4.50 18.10 21.87
CA LYS A 95 -4.89 16.68 21.80
C LYS A 95 -6.34 16.47 21.37
N LYS A 96 -6.95 17.45 20.73
CA LYS A 96 -8.27 17.32 20.12
C LYS A 96 -8.13 16.69 18.74
N GLN A 97 -9.01 15.73 18.43
CA GLN A 97 -9.05 15.10 17.11
C GLN A 97 -9.47 16.12 16.05
N ILE A 98 -8.66 16.26 15.00
CA ILE A 98 -8.92 17.11 13.84
C ILE A 98 -9.25 16.29 12.58
N GLY A 99 -8.98 14.98 12.61
CA GLY A 99 -9.35 14.09 11.54
C GLY A 99 -8.98 12.65 11.82
N GLU A 100 -9.50 11.74 10.99
CA GLU A 100 -9.13 10.33 11.04
C GLU A 100 -9.12 9.73 9.63
N TRP A 101 -8.38 8.65 9.46
CA TRP A 101 -8.30 7.94 8.20
C TRP A 101 -8.06 6.45 8.45
N ILE A 102 -8.88 5.62 7.78
CA ILE A 102 -8.77 4.16 7.82
C ILE A 102 -8.20 3.69 6.50
N VAL A 103 -7.19 2.82 6.57
CA VAL A 103 -6.50 2.30 5.39
C VAL A 103 -6.04 0.87 5.63
N PHE A 104 -5.98 0.09 4.57
CA PHE A 104 -5.64 -1.33 4.61
C PHE A 104 -4.39 -1.61 3.78
N SER A 105 -3.49 -2.43 4.32
CA SER A 105 -2.34 -2.96 3.58
C SER A 105 -2.74 -4.24 2.87
N VAL A 106 -3.03 -4.13 1.57
CA VAL A 106 -3.63 -5.21 0.77
C VAL A 106 -2.63 -6.15 0.09
N GLY A 107 -1.35 -6.05 0.46
CA GLY A 107 -0.27 -6.90 -0.06
C GLY A 107 0.64 -6.17 -1.05
N GLY A 108 1.86 -6.70 -1.23
CA GLY A 108 2.87 -6.09 -2.11
C GLY A 108 3.25 -4.65 -1.76
N GLY A 109 2.99 -4.18 -0.54
CA GLY A 109 3.18 -2.78 -0.15
C GLY A 109 2.13 -1.81 -0.73
N THR A 110 1.05 -2.34 -1.32
CA THR A 110 -0.10 -1.54 -1.76
C THR A 110 -0.99 -1.23 -0.57
N ILE A 111 -1.49 0.00 -0.52
CA ILE A 111 -2.48 0.43 0.46
C ILE A 111 -3.76 0.85 -0.25
N LYS A 112 -4.90 0.62 0.38
CA LYS A 112 -6.22 1.06 -0.07
C LYS A 112 -7.03 1.56 1.11
N ASP A 113 -7.69 2.69 0.98
CA ASP A 113 -8.71 3.13 1.92
C ASP A 113 -10.07 2.47 1.64
N TYR A 114 -11.08 2.87 2.40
CA TYR A 114 -12.42 2.29 2.27
C TYR A 114 -12.98 2.47 0.86
N ASP A 115 -12.91 3.68 0.33
CA ASP A 115 -13.47 4.01 -0.99
C ASP A 115 -12.73 3.27 -2.11
N GLU A 116 -11.40 3.20 -2.03
CA GLU A 116 -10.56 2.47 -2.98
C GLU A 116 -10.79 0.93 -2.93
N LEU A 117 -11.20 0.38 -1.77
CA LEU A 117 -11.56 -1.05 -1.65
C LEU A 117 -12.96 -1.33 -2.21
N MET A 118 -13.90 -0.41 -2.03
CA MET A 118 -15.28 -0.53 -2.51
C MET A 118 -15.43 -0.18 -3.98
N ASP A 119 -14.42 0.47 -4.57
CA ASP A 119 -14.41 0.82 -5.98
C ASP A 119 -14.35 -0.44 -6.85
N LYS A 120 -15.47 -0.76 -7.50
CA LYS A 120 -15.64 -1.87 -8.45
C LYS A 120 -15.47 -1.42 -9.90
N SER A 121 -15.00 -0.20 -10.13
CA SER A 121 -14.77 0.29 -11.50
C SER A 121 -13.80 -0.65 -12.23
N PRO A 122 -14.03 -0.93 -13.51
CA PRO A 122 -13.15 -1.79 -14.28
C PRO A 122 -11.76 -1.15 -14.34
N LYS A 123 -10.78 -1.84 -13.78
CA LYS A 123 -9.38 -1.41 -13.88
C LYS A 123 -8.99 -1.42 -15.35
N LYS A 124 -8.27 -0.39 -15.77
CA LYS A 124 -7.70 -0.34 -17.11
C LYS A 124 -6.73 -1.52 -17.28
N GLU A 125 -7.12 -2.49 -18.09
CA GLU A 125 -6.22 -3.59 -18.45
C GLU A 125 -5.07 -3.05 -19.28
N ILE A 126 -3.85 -3.28 -18.80
CA ILE A 126 -2.61 -2.91 -19.51
C ILE A 126 -2.26 -3.99 -20.54
N TYR A 127 -2.48 -5.26 -20.17
CA TYR A 127 -2.17 -6.40 -21.02
C TYR A 127 -3.45 -6.99 -21.60
N PRO A 128 -3.66 -6.90 -22.93
CA PRO A 128 -4.86 -7.43 -23.57
C PRO A 128 -4.88 -8.97 -23.66
N LEU A 129 -3.69 -9.61 -23.62
CA LEU A 129 -3.57 -11.07 -23.70
C LEU A 129 -3.52 -11.66 -22.28
N ASN A 130 -4.29 -12.73 -22.05
CA ASN A 130 -4.49 -13.29 -20.72
C ASN A 130 -3.82 -14.65 -20.51
N SER A 131 -3.21 -15.23 -21.55
CA SER A 131 -2.49 -16.50 -21.46
C SER A 131 -1.09 -16.43 -22.07
N MET A 132 -0.17 -17.22 -21.54
CA MET A 132 1.19 -17.31 -22.07
C MET A 132 1.19 -17.81 -23.52
N ASN A 133 0.26 -18.70 -23.89
CA ASN A 133 0.17 -19.20 -25.25
C ASN A 133 -0.20 -18.10 -26.26
N GLU A 134 -1.12 -17.20 -25.88
CA GLU A 134 -1.46 -16.04 -26.71
C GLU A 134 -0.28 -15.07 -26.84
N ILE A 135 0.43 -14.82 -25.75
CA ILE A 135 1.62 -13.96 -25.76
C ILE A 135 2.72 -14.56 -26.65
N ILE A 136 2.99 -15.88 -26.55
CA ILE A 136 3.97 -16.56 -27.38
C ILE A 136 3.56 -16.50 -28.85
N LYS A 137 2.28 -16.71 -29.15
CA LYS A 137 1.77 -16.59 -30.52
C LYS A 137 1.98 -15.19 -31.08
N TRP A 138 1.58 -14.17 -30.29
CA TRP A 138 1.79 -12.76 -30.64
C TRP A 138 3.27 -12.45 -30.93
N CYS A 139 4.19 -12.93 -30.08
CA CYS A 139 5.62 -12.74 -30.24
C CYS A 139 6.12 -13.36 -31.60
N LYS A 140 5.66 -14.56 -31.92
CA LYS A 140 6.01 -15.23 -33.18
C LYS A 140 5.47 -14.48 -34.40
N ASP A 141 4.19 -14.11 -34.36
CA ASP A 141 3.49 -13.44 -35.47
C ASP A 141 4.11 -12.06 -35.76
N ASN A 142 4.55 -11.33 -34.69
CA ASN A 142 5.18 -10.03 -34.82
C ASN A 142 6.71 -10.08 -34.92
N LYS A 143 7.35 -11.24 -34.87
CA LYS A 143 8.82 -11.43 -34.83
C LYS A 143 9.47 -10.62 -33.69
N LYS A 144 8.84 -10.63 -32.55
CA LYS A 144 9.27 -9.89 -31.33
C LYS A 144 9.53 -10.83 -30.17
N HIS A 145 10.33 -10.35 -29.22
CA HIS A 145 10.60 -11.03 -27.95
C HIS A 145 9.56 -10.63 -26.89
N LEU A 146 9.46 -11.41 -25.81
CA LEU A 146 8.55 -11.16 -24.69
C LEU A 146 8.71 -9.76 -24.08
N TRP A 147 9.96 -9.30 -23.90
CA TRP A 147 10.22 -7.98 -23.34
C TRP A 147 9.68 -6.84 -24.24
N GLN A 148 9.66 -7.02 -25.55
CA GLN A 148 9.09 -6.05 -26.50
C GLN A 148 7.57 -6.02 -26.42
N TYR A 149 6.92 -7.17 -26.15
CA TYR A 149 5.49 -7.20 -25.86
C TYR A 149 5.18 -6.41 -24.56
N VAL A 150 5.99 -6.61 -23.51
CA VAL A 150 5.85 -5.85 -22.25
C VAL A 150 6.03 -4.35 -22.50
N GLU A 151 7.07 -3.96 -23.25
CA GLU A 151 7.32 -2.56 -23.57
C GLU A 151 6.17 -1.92 -24.37
N GLU A 152 5.57 -2.63 -25.31
CA GLU A 152 4.39 -2.13 -26.04
C GLU A 152 3.19 -1.90 -25.15
N CYS A 153 2.96 -2.78 -24.19
CA CYS A 153 1.86 -2.64 -23.24
C CYS A 153 2.09 -1.53 -22.20
N GLU A 154 3.31 -1.42 -21.66
CA GLU A 154 3.66 -0.55 -20.54
C GLU A 154 4.23 0.82 -20.97
N GLY A 155 4.71 0.89 -22.23
CA GLY A 155 5.48 2.02 -22.74
C GLY A 155 6.95 2.00 -22.28
N PRO A 156 7.81 2.89 -22.83
CA PRO A 156 9.25 2.88 -22.59
C PRO A 156 9.66 3.16 -21.13
N SER A 157 8.77 3.73 -20.33
CA SER A 157 9.02 3.98 -18.90
C SER A 157 9.08 2.71 -18.04
N ILE A 158 8.83 1.51 -18.59
CA ILE A 158 9.04 0.24 -17.87
C ILE A 158 10.52 0.00 -17.51
N TRP A 159 11.44 0.68 -18.20
CA TRP A 159 12.89 0.54 -18.01
C TRP A 159 13.50 1.59 -17.06
N GLN A 160 12.70 2.50 -16.54
CA GLN A 160 13.09 3.54 -15.58
C GLN A 160 12.86 3.11 -14.13
#